data_4107e1f3ff5541d85b06eb0c135ae49c
#
_entry.id   4107e1f3ff5541d85b06eb0c135ae49c
#
_cell.length_a   1.000
_cell.length_b   1.000
_cell.length_c   1.000
_cell.angle_alpha   90.00
_cell.angle_beta   90.00
_cell.angle_gamma   90.00
#
_symmetry.space_group_name_H-M   'P 1'
#
loop_
_entity.id
_entity.type
_entity.pdbx_description
1 polymer ?
#
loop_
_entity_poly.entity_id
_entity_poly.type
_entity_poly.pdbx_seq_one_letter_code
_entity_poly.pdbx_strand_id
1 'polypeptide(L)'
;MTSKNKIELLTEHLIKIISETNGISLADTLELAVMGDSKSDHPLIKKSIQEFRRLINDFHSDEIDIKTLLNHPVSQALFGFFKRFPRPYIEEHIHLTGSLSAEFIHPHLMKLLEGPDRRIYFSIIDKVYGPGCAENIKTVSDVDQLIRLKEDEFFDRYLKILLLPKLILTTKEMHAAAAYHMARELYNKYNVGMIRLKFTLSRATQSSDEQIPGLENLTEEDVVLGLYDGFMAFKKKVPEFDFVLSPCFRKEEDFFDATKFKTKKEHFLHQVDAILELLEKYPFLNPYLCEVDTVGSEKDLFRKGHFAQMQQGFRKLHFKGFSIRSHHGETWHTLKRGVQAVDNALNIWHIDALEHGLSLGINPNFYFHSLYRRLIVDNERGAKVKVGSSDWKELMDMDWREHTSIREKLISGDPLLESERREFVKVKFHTAREVEHYQHDVLNRMIHKGVGLIALPSSNNKLTNSFSDYKDHPFSWWEKKGLKLGVGTDNYITLNTNYIQELLILLFTDAENLKITKLLMVATGETRRPYLSQLLWKMRGHSTHKS
;
A
#
# COMPACT_ATOMS: atom_id res chain seq x y z
N MET A 1 14.86 16.41 32.44
CA MET A 1 14.23 15.18 31.94
C MET A 1 14.71 14.97 30.52
N THR A 2 15.29 13.82 30.20
CA THR A 2 15.73 13.53 28.82
C THR A 2 14.51 13.31 27.93
N SER A 3 14.65 13.53 26.61
CA SER A 3 13.56 13.28 25.61
C SER A 3 13.05 11.84 25.70
N LYS A 4 13.95 10.87 25.89
CA LYS A 4 13.61 9.44 26.04
C LYS A 4 12.71 9.17 27.25
N ASN A 5 13.00 9.78 28.40
CA ASN A 5 12.18 9.64 29.60
C ASN A 5 10.79 10.28 29.42
N LYS A 6 10.68 11.38 28.66
CA LYS A 6 9.40 12.03 28.35
C LYS A 6 8.50 11.13 27.49
N ILE A 7 9.06 10.52 26.45
CA ILE A 7 8.30 9.60 25.55
C ILE A 7 7.83 8.38 26.33
N GLU A 8 8.66 7.82 27.19
CA GLU A 8 8.30 6.65 28.01
C GLU A 8 7.11 6.98 28.94
N LEU A 9 7.16 8.09 29.65
CA LEU A 9 6.07 8.53 30.51
C LEU A 9 4.77 8.81 29.73
N LEU A 10 4.87 9.42 28.54
CA LEU A 10 3.73 9.60 27.65
C LEU A 10 3.15 8.26 27.21
N THR A 11 4.01 7.28 26.88
CA THR A 11 3.57 5.93 26.48
C THR A 11 2.80 5.26 27.60
N GLU A 12 3.33 5.25 28.82
CA GLU A 12 2.66 4.66 29.99
C GLU A 12 1.34 5.34 30.31
N HIS A 13 1.30 6.67 30.20
CA HIS A 13 0.08 7.45 30.43
C HIS A 13 -1.01 7.12 29.38
N LEU A 14 -0.65 7.04 28.10
CA LEU A 14 -1.57 6.67 27.02
C LEU A 14 -2.02 5.21 27.14
N ILE A 15 -1.13 4.26 27.46
CA ILE A 15 -1.49 2.87 27.72
C ILE A 15 -2.57 2.79 28.80
N LYS A 16 -2.38 3.52 29.91
CA LYS A 16 -3.36 3.56 31.02
C LYS A 16 -4.73 4.01 30.51
N ILE A 17 -4.81 5.16 29.85
CA ILE A 17 -6.09 5.73 29.38
C ILE A 17 -6.76 4.86 28.35
N ILE A 18 -6.02 4.43 27.30
CA ILE A 18 -6.57 3.57 26.24
C ILE A 18 -7.11 2.25 26.82
N SER A 19 -6.43 1.67 27.80
CA SER A 19 -6.87 0.42 28.44
C SER A 19 -8.07 0.63 29.37
N GLU A 20 -8.19 1.76 30.07
CA GLU A 20 -9.32 2.09 30.93
C GLU A 20 -10.58 2.44 30.14
N THR A 21 -10.43 3.11 29.01
CA THR A 21 -11.53 3.53 28.13
C THR A 21 -11.93 2.49 27.09
N ASN A 22 -11.22 1.36 27.07
CA ASN A 22 -11.42 0.32 26.08
C ASN A 22 -11.21 0.78 24.61
N GLY A 23 -10.29 1.74 24.42
CA GLY A 23 -9.85 2.22 23.12
C GLY A 23 -10.90 3.06 22.36
N ILE A 24 -11.30 4.16 22.92
CA ILE A 24 -12.14 5.18 22.28
C ILE A 24 -11.41 5.89 21.12
N SER A 25 -11.96 6.95 20.56
CA SER A 25 -11.29 7.77 19.53
C SER A 25 -9.98 8.37 20.03
N LEU A 26 -9.12 8.81 19.12
CA LEU A 26 -7.88 9.49 19.51
C LEU A 26 -8.19 10.82 20.21
N ALA A 27 -9.12 11.61 19.66
CA ALA A 27 -9.50 12.90 20.21
C ALA A 27 -10.00 12.77 21.66
N ASP A 28 -10.95 11.84 21.90
CA ASP A 28 -11.46 11.55 23.26
C ASP A 28 -10.35 11.05 24.19
N THR A 29 -9.45 10.19 23.70
CA THR A 29 -8.30 9.68 24.46
C THR A 29 -7.40 10.82 24.93
N LEU A 30 -7.06 11.75 24.03
CA LEU A 30 -6.22 12.91 24.35
C LEU A 30 -6.93 13.89 25.27
N GLU A 31 -8.24 14.04 25.16
CA GLU A 31 -9.03 14.87 26.06
C GLU A 31 -9.01 14.33 27.49
N LEU A 32 -9.31 13.05 27.67
CA LEU A 32 -9.22 12.40 28.98
C LEU A 32 -7.81 12.43 29.57
N ALA A 33 -6.78 12.33 28.70
CA ALA A 33 -5.39 12.43 29.12
C ALA A 33 -5.00 13.82 29.70
N VAL A 34 -5.72 14.86 29.32
CA VAL A 34 -5.54 16.22 29.87
C VAL A 34 -6.39 16.45 31.10
N MET A 35 -7.64 15.92 31.15
CA MET A 35 -8.60 16.17 32.21
C MET A 35 -8.35 15.35 33.48
N GLY A 36 -7.64 14.22 33.40
CA GLY A 36 -7.43 13.32 34.54
C GLY A 36 -6.70 13.97 35.70
N ASP A 37 -7.27 13.80 36.90
CA ASP A 37 -6.74 14.31 38.18
C ASP A 37 -5.81 13.30 38.89
N SER A 38 -4.93 12.64 38.16
CA SER A 38 -3.99 11.72 38.81
C SER A 38 -2.80 12.47 39.43
N LYS A 39 -2.45 12.12 40.67
CA LYS A 39 -1.26 12.65 41.38
C LYS A 39 0.07 12.44 40.63
N SER A 40 0.04 11.72 39.50
CA SER A 40 1.19 11.44 38.61
C SER A 40 1.24 12.37 37.41
N ASP A 41 0.35 13.35 37.24
CA ASP A 41 0.25 14.17 36.05
C ASP A 41 1.37 15.23 35.99
N HIS A 42 2.47 14.85 35.36
CA HIS A 42 3.58 15.78 35.15
C HIS A 42 3.13 16.91 34.21
N PRO A 43 3.26 18.21 34.58
CA PRO A 43 2.78 19.34 33.77
C PRO A 43 3.28 19.32 32.32
N LEU A 44 4.48 18.79 32.08
CA LEU A 44 5.07 18.63 30.73
C LEU A 44 4.32 17.61 29.86
N ILE A 45 3.69 16.59 30.45
CA ILE A 45 2.88 15.61 29.74
C ILE A 45 1.59 16.26 29.26
N LYS A 46 0.86 16.92 30.17
CA LYS A 46 -0.37 17.65 29.80
C LYS A 46 -0.12 18.69 28.71
N LYS A 47 0.98 19.47 28.86
CA LYS A 47 1.38 20.45 27.81
C LYS A 47 1.60 19.80 26.45
N SER A 48 2.31 18.66 26.39
CA SER A 48 2.58 17.98 25.13
C SER A 48 1.30 17.42 24.47
N ILE A 49 0.37 16.90 25.27
CA ILE A 49 -0.90 16.39 24.77
C ILE A 49 -1.78 17.53 24.26
N GLN A 50 -1.83 18.66 24.96
CA GLN A 50 -2.56 19.85 24.50
C GLN A 50 -1.99 20.42 23.19
N GLU A 51 -0.66 20.47 23.07
CA GLU A 51 0.02 20.87 21.83
C GLU A 51 -0.34 19.93 20.69
N PHE A 52 -0.30 18.62 20.93
CA PHE A 52 -0.64 17.63 19.91
C PHE A 52 -2.11 17.69 19.46
N ARG A 53 -3.05 17.94 20.38
CA ARG A 53 -4.48 18.18 20.05
C ARG A 53 -4.63 19.36 19.10
N ARG A 54 -3.90 20.46 19.35
CA ARG A 54 -3.92 21.62 18.44
C ARG A 54 -3.36 21.23 17.07
N LEU A 55 -2.23 20.53 17.02
CA LEU A 55 -1.63 20.08 15.75
C LEU A 55 -2.56 19.14 14.95
N ILE A 56 -3.37 18.29 15.60
CA ILE A 56 -4.41 17.51 14.91
C ILE A 56 -5.41 18.43 14.22
N ASN A 57 -5.87 19.49 14.89
CA ASN A 57 -6.79 20.46 14.29
C ASN A 57 -6.13 21.22 13.14
N ASP A 58 -4.87 21.65 13.32
CA ASP A 58 -4.09 22.35 12.30
C ASP A 58 -3.88 21.44 11.06
N PHE A 59 -3.67 20.12 11.26
CA PHE A 59 -3.62 19.14 10.17
C PHE A 59 -4.95 19.04 9.41
N HIS A 60 -6.07 18.96 10.12
CA HIS A 60 -7.39 18.91 9.48
C HIS A 60 -7.79 20.23 8.80
N SER A 61 -7.16 21.35 9.17
CA SER A 61 -7.35 22.69 8.57
C SER A 61 -6.35 23.03 7.46
N ASP A 62 -5.54 22.08 7.00
CA ASP A 62 -4.50 22.28 5.97
C ASP A 62 -3.35 23.24 6.36
N GLU A 63 -3.15 23.48 7.66
CA GLU A 63 -2.08 24.35 8.15
C GLU A 63 -0.73 23.63 8.30
N ILE A 64 -0.75 22.30 8.53
CA ILE A 64 0.44 21.47 8.66
C ILE A 64 0.30 20.14 7.90
N ASP A 65 1.44 19.52 7.59
CA ASP A 65 1.49 18.19 7.00
C ASP A 65 1.50 17.05 8.05
N ILE A 66 1.24 15.83 7.61
CA ILE A 66 1.24 14.63 8.44
C ILE A 66 2.60 14.36 9.11
N LYS A 67 3.72 14.80 8.51
CA LYS A 67 5.08 14.59 9.06
C LYS A 67 5.25 15.35 10.37
N THR A 68 4.64 16.52 10.48
CA THR A 68 4.64 17.31 11.72
C THR A 68 4.00 16.52 12.86
N LEU A 69 2.87 15.86 12.59
CA LEU A 69 2.22 14.97 13.56
C LEU A 69 3.08 13.75 13.89
N LEU A 70 3.59 13.04 12.87
CA LEU A 70 4.37 11.81 13.06
C LEU A 70 5.66 12.04 13.85
N ASN A 71 6.28 13.22 13.74
CA ASN A 71 7.49 13.58 14.47
C ASN A 71 7.24 14.06 15.91
N HIS A 72 6.00 14.29 16.30
CA HIS A 72 5.67 14.78 17.63
C HIS A 72 5.89 13.71 18.73
N PRO A 73 6.33 14.06 19.96
CA PRO A 73 6.54 13.10 21.05
C PRO A 73 5.32 12.23 21.41
N VAL A 74 4.10 12.74 21.25
CA VAL A 74 2.86 11.97 21.47
C VAL A 74 2.71 10.87 20.41
N SER A 75 3.06 11.13 19.14
CA SER A 75 3.07 10.10 18.11
C SER A 75 4.11 9.01 18.38
N GLN A 76 5.28 9.38 18.90
CA GLN A 76 6.28 8.42 19.32
C GLN A 76 5.80 7.58 20.52
N ALA A 77 5.02 8.17 21.41
CA ALA A 77 4.38 7.44 22.53
C ALA A 77 3.26 6.49 22.04
N LEU A 78 2.45 6.92 21.07
CA LEU A 78 1.48 6.06 20.39
C LEU A 78 2.17 4.93 19.64
N PHE A 79 3.29 5.20 18.97
CA PHE A 79 4.13 4.16 18.37
C PHE A 79 4.57 3.14 19.42
N GLY A 80 5.03 3.60 20.59
CA GLY A 80 5.37 2.75 21.73
C GLY A 80 4.20 1.90 22.22
N PHE A 81 2.98 2.47 22.27
CA PHE A 81 1.75 1.75 22.59
C PHE A 81 1.49 0.62 21.58
N PHE A 82 1.45 0.91 20.27
CA PHE A 82 1.22 -0.11 19.23
C PHE A 82 2.30 -1.19 19.23
N LYS A 83 3.57 -0.79 19.39
CA LYS A 83 4.69 -1.75 19.44
C LYS A 83 4.59 -2.74 20.61
N ARG A 84 4.04 -2.31 21.76
CA ARG A 84 3.88 -3.14 22.97
C ARG A 84 2.57 -3.89 23.01
N PHE A 85 1.72 -3.73 21.99
CA PHE A 85 0.44 -4.43 21.97
C PHE A 85 0.68 -5.95 22.02
N PRO A 86 -0.01 -6.71 22.94
CA PRO A 86 0.35 -8.10 23.25
C PRO A 86 0.08 -9.09 22.13
N ARG A 87 -0.71 -8.73 21.13
CA ARG A 87 -0.99 -9.52 19.95
C ARG A 87 -0.27 -8.94 18.73
N PRO A 88 0.54 -9.72 18.01
CA PRO A 88 1.18 -9.25 16.80
C PRO A 88 0.18 -8.91 15.69
N TYR A 89 0.61 -8.03 14.80
CA TYR A 89 -0.17 -7.55 13.66
C TYR A 89 -0.05 -8.45 12.44
N ILE A 90 -1.02 -8.31 11.53
CA ILE A 90 -1.02 -8.94 10.21
C ILE A 90 -0.62 -7.87 9.18
N GLU A 91 0.53 -8.04 8.57
CA GLU A 91 0.93 -7.28 7.38
C GLU A 91 0.24 -7.89 6.17
N GLU A 92 -0.87 -7.25 5.75
CA GLU A 92 -1.74 -7.78 4.70
C GLU A 92 -1.15 -7.63 3.29
N HIS A 93 -0.16 -6.74 3.12
CA HIS A 93 0.36 -6.42 1.80
C HIS A 93 1.77 -5.84 1.86
N ILE A 94 2.74 -6.65 1.51
CA ILE A 94 4.14 -6.23 1.44
C ILE A 94 4.86 -6.90 0.26
N HIS A 95 5.60 -6.11 -0.54
CA HIS A 95 6.40 -6.62 -1.65
C HIS A 95 7.84 -6.90 -1.24
N LEU A 96 8.39 -8.02 -1.71
CA LEU A 96 9.76 -8.45 -1.40
C LEU A 96 10.81 -7.39 -1.74
N THR A 97 10.82 -6.94 -3.00
CA THR A 97 11.91 -6.09 -3.52
C THR A 97 11.91 -4.67 -2.94
N GLY A 98 10.76 -4.10 -2.63
CA GLY A 98 10.68 -2.75 -2.05
C GLY A 98 10.79 -2.71 -0.53
N SER A 99 11.01 -3.87 0.10
CA SER A 99 11.00 -4.02 1.56
C SER A 99 12.30 -4.61 2.13
N LEU A 100 13.34 -4.73 1.32
CA LEU A 100 14.67 -5.13 1.79
C LEU A 100 15.48 -3.89 2.18
N SER A 101 15.97 -3.88 3.41
CA SER A 101 16.73 -2.75 3.95
C SER A 101 18.12 -2.62 3.34
N ALA A 102 18.69 -1.41 3.38
CA ALA A 102 20.05 -1.16 2.90
C ALA A 102 21.11 -1.98 3.66
N GLU A 103 20.87 -2.25 4.95
CA GLU A 103 21.73 -3.10 5.77
C GLU A 103 21.78 -4.54 5.25
N PHE A 104 20.68 -5.02 4.64
CA PHE A 104 20.66 -6.32 3.99
C PHE A 104 21.28 -6.25 2.59
N ILE A 105 20.90 -5.25 1.79
CA ILE A 105 21.31 -5.15 0.38
C ILE A 105 22.82 -4.89 0.25
N HIS A 106 23.36 -3.93 1.01
CA HIS A 106 24.73 -3.43 0.83
C HIS A 106 25.80 -4.54 0.87
N PRO A 107 25.90 -5.42 1.88
CA PRO A 107 26.96 -6.42 1.93
C PRO A 107 26.88 -7.46 0.80
N HIS A 108 25.69 -7.74 0.30
CA HIS A 108 25.48 -8.65 -0.83
C HIS A 108 25.80 -7.96 -2.16
N LEU A 109 25.40 -6.70 -2.32
CA LEU A 109 25.69 -5.89 -3.49
C LEU A 109 27.21 -5.68 -3.65
N MET A 110 27.93 -5.37 -2.56
CA MET A 110 29.39 -5.19 -2.60
C MET A 110 30.11 -6.43 -3.13
N LYS A 111 29.66 -7.63 -2.76
CA LYS A 111 30.23 -8.89 -3.30
C LYS A 111 30.06 -8.99 -4.82
N LEU A 112 28.92 -8.51 -5.37
CA LEU A 112 28.69 -8.48 -6.80
C LEU A 112 29.57 -7.42 -7.49
N LEU A 113 29.71 -6.25 -6.89
CA LEU A 113 30.54 -5.15 -7.43
C LEU A 113 32.05 -5.41 -7.33
N GLU A 114 32.48 -6.34 -6.50
CA GLU A 114 33.87 -6.78 -6.36
C GLU A 114 34.14 -8.10 -7.12
N GLY A 115 33.07 -8.77 -7.61
CA GLY A 115 33.11 -10.07 -8.25
C GLY A 115 33.55 -10.03 -9.73
N PRO A 116 33.59 -11.21 -10.37
CA PRO A 116 34.03 -11.35 -11.77
C PRO A 116 33.13 -10.60 -12.76
N ASP A 117 31.83 -10.50 -12.48
CA ASP A 117 30.84 -9.85 -13.33
C ASP A 117 30.67 -8.35 -13.02
N ARG A 118 31.60 -7.76 -12.29
CA ARG A 118 31.60 -6.34 -11.87
C ARG A 118 31.19 -5.40 -12.98
N ARG A 119 31.74 -5.54 -14.19
CA ARG A 119 31.48 -4.65 -15.32
C ARG A 119 30.01 -4.66 -15.74
N ILE A 120 29.35 -5.81 -15.67
CA ILE A 120 27.94 -5.97 -16.00
C ILE A 120 27.10 -5.24 -14.96
N TYR A 121 27.33 -5.48 -13.67
CA TYR A 121 26.60 -4.82 -12.59
C TYR A 121 26.77 -3.29 -12.61
N PHE A 122 27.99 -2.80 -12.84
CA PHE A 122 28.25 -1.36 -13.00
C PHE A 122 27.41 -0.78 -14.15
N SER A 123 27.41 -1.42 -15.31
CA SER A 123 26.64 -0.97 -16.47
C SER A 123 25.12 -0.91 -16.17
N ILE A 124 24.59 -1.92 -15.49
CA ILE A 124 23.17 -1.99 -15.14
C ILE A 124 22.81 -0.89 -14.14
N ILE A 125 23.60 -0.69 -13.11
CA ILE A 125 23.37 0.33 -12.07
C ILE A 125 23.46 1.73 -12.68
N ASP A 126 24.51 2.01 -13.44
CA ASP A 126 24.72 3.32 -14.07
C ASP A 126 23.63 3.68 -15.09
N LYS A 127 23.10 2.67 -15.80
CA LYS A 127 21.96 2.87 -16.72
C LYS A 127 20.70 3.35 -16.00
N VAL A 128 20.47 2.90 -14.76
CA VAL A 128 19.25 3.20 -14.00
C VAL A 128 19.40 4.43 -13.10
N TYR A 129 20.54 4.56 -12.45
CA TYR A 129 20.79 5.61 -11.46
C TYR A 129 21.64 6.77 -11.94
N GLY A 130 22.28 6.64 -13.10
CA GLY A 130 23.14 7.63 -13.73
C GLY A 130 24.61 7.24 -13.74
N PRO A 131 25.40 7.79 -14.69
CA PRO A 131 26.80 7.45 -14.88
C PRO A 131 27.63 7.63 -13.61
N GLY A 132 28.49 6.65 -13.29
CA GLY A 132 29.38 6.67 -12.11
C GLY A 132 28.68 6.37 -10.78
N CYS A 133 27.38 6.10 -10.79
CA CYS A 133 26.65 5.77 -9.56
C CYS A 133 27.20 4.51 -8.89
N ALA A 134 27.47 3.46 -9.69
CA ALA A 134 27.99 2.19 -9.16
C ALA A 134 29.34 2.34 -8.44
N GLU A 135 30.22 3.23 -8.91
CA GLU A 135 31.50 3.51 -8.27
C GLU A 135 31.38 4.24 -6.94
N ASN A 136 30.28 4.99 -6.77
CA ASN A 136 30.03 5.81 -5.57
C ASN A 136 29.33 5.03 -4.46
N ILE A 137 28.85 3.81 -4.69
CA ILE A 137 28.28 2.96 -3.64
C ILE A 137 29.41 2.41 -2.77
N LYS A 138 29.55 2.94 -1.55
CA LYS A 138 30.57 2.55 -0.59
C LYS A 138 30.00 2.14 0.77
N THR A 139 28.89 2.70 1.15
CA THR A 139 28.31 2.56 2.48
C THR A 139 26.83 2.11 2.41
N VAL A 140 26.33 1.63 3.53
CA VAL A 140 24.88 1.34 3.70
C VAL A 140 24.04 2.57 3.40
N SER A 141 24.51 3.77 3.80
CA SER A 141 23.80 5.03 3.55
C SER A 141 23.66 5.35 2.06
N ASP A 142 24.68 5.02 1.24
CA ASP A 142 24.59 5.23 -0.21
C ASP A 142 23.50 4.35 -0.83
N VAL A 143 23.43 3.09 -0.41
CA VAL A 143 22.35 2.18 -0.84
C VAL A 143 20.98 2.68 -0.38
N ASP A 144 20.86 3.12 0.90
CA ASP A 144 19.59 3.60 1.47
C ASP A 144 19.04 4.79 0.67
N GLN A 145 19.89 5.74 0.26
CA GLN A 145 19.51 6.87 -0.58
C GLN A 145 19.02 6.47 -1.98
N LEU A 146 19.54 5.37 -2.55
CA LEU A 146 19.18 4.91 -3.88
C LEU A 146 17.87 4.10 -3.91
N ILE A 147 17.51 3.43 -2.82
CA ILE A 147 16.33 2.57 -2.75
C ILE A 147 15.10 3.27 -2.17
N ARG A 148 15.21 4.52 -1.70
CA ARG A 148 14.09 5.32 -1.19
C ARG A 148 13.55 6.26 -2.26
N LEU A 149 12.23 6.31 -2.37
CA LEU A 149 11.53 7.28 -3.21
C LEU A 149 11.59 8.66 -2.53
N LYS A 150 12.03 9.68 -3.28
CA LYS A 150 12.06 11.08 -2.81
C LYS A 150 10.68 11.72 -3.00
N GLU A 151 10.47 12.88 -2.37
CA GLU A 151 9.16 13.56 -2.35
C GLU A 151 8.68 14.04 -3.72
N ASP A 152 9.61 14.39 -4.60
CA ASP A 152 9.37 14.86 -5.97
C ASP A 152 9.44 13.76 -7.03
N GLU A 153 9.63 12.51 -6.61
CA GLU A 153 9.73 11.36 -7.52
C GLU A 153 8.40 10.61 -7.60
N PHE A 154 8.05 10.18 -8.82
CA PHE A 154 6.77 9.53 -9.14
C PHE A 154 6.93 8.05 -9.50
N PHE A 155 5.81 7.41 -9.84
CA PHE A 155 5.68 5.98 -10.10
C PHE A 155 6.75 5.40 -11.06
N ASP A 156 7.13 6.11 -12.11
CA ASP A 156 8.16 5.64 -13.05
C ASP A 156 9.55 5.53 -12.41
N ARG A 157 9.87 6.42 -11.49
CA ARG A 157 11.11 6.36 -10.71
C ARG A 157 11.03 5.25 -9.67
N TYR A 158 9.89 5.09 -9.02
CA TYR A 158 9.63 4.02 -8.06
C TYR A 158 9.94 2.64 -8.65
N LEU A 159 9.50 2.33 -9.87
CA LEU A 159 9.80 1.05 -10.50
C LEU A 159 11.31 0.83 -10.75
N LYS A 160 12.05 1.91 -11.02
CA LYS A 160 13.50 1.87 -11.27
C LYS A 160 14.31 1.60 -10.01
N ILE A 161 13.94 2.22 -8.88
CA ILE A 161 14.68 2.07 -7.62
C ILE A 161 14.54 0.68 -6.98
N LEU A 162 13.64 -0.16 -7.47
CA LEU A 162 13.55 -1.58 -7.11
C LEU A 162 14.68 -2.45 -7.72
N LEU A 163 15.61 -1.85 -8.49
CA LEU A 163 16.66 -2.59 -9.18
C LEU A 163 17.66 -3.23 -8.21
N LEU A 164 18.20 -2.47 -7.24
CA LEU A 164 19.27 -2.98 -6.36
C LEU A 164 18.87 -4.26 -5.60
N PRO A 165 17.66 -4.35 -5.00
CA PRO A 165 17.17 -5.61 -4.46
C PRO A 165 17.09 -6.74 -5.49
N LYS A 166 16.72 -6.43 -6.73
CA LYS A 166 16.64 -7.45 -7.80
C LYS A 166 17.99 -8.02 -8.18
N LEU A 167 19.07 -7.23 -8.13
CA LEU A 167 20.41 -7.68 -8.49
C LEU A 167 20.93 -8.77 -7.56
N ILE A 168 20.57 -8.73 -6.29
CA ILE A 168 21.04 -9.71 -5.29
C ILE A 168 20.17 -10.96 -5.19
N LEU A 169 18.90 -10.90 -5.60
CA LEU A 169 17.93 -12.00 -5.49
C LEU A 169 18.02 -12.93 -6.70
N THR A 170 19.16 -13.59 -6.90
CA THR A 170 19.42 -14.46 -8.06
C THR A 170 19.55 -15.93 -7.72
N THR A 171 19.46 -16.32 -6.44
CA THR A 171 19.56 -17.71 -5.99
C THR A 171 18.51 -18.03 -4.94
N LYS A 172 18.25 -19.33 -4.70
CA LYS A 172 17.39 -19.84 -3.64
C LYS A 172 17.84 -19.35 -2.26
N GLU A 173 19.16 -19.39 -1.98
CA GLU A 173 19.75 -19.01 -0.70
C GLU A 173 19.54 -17.52 -0.42
N MET A 174 19.63 -16.68 -1.45
CA MET A 174 19.39 -15.24 -1.29
C MET A 174 17.90 -14.93 -1.02
N HIS A 175 16.97 -15.66 -1.62
CA HIS A 175 15.56 -15.55 -1.28
C HIS A 175 15.30 -16.00 0.16
N ALA A 176 15.95 -17.07 0.63
CA ALA A 176 15.84 -17.52 2.03
C ALA A 176 16.41 -16.49 3.01
N ALA A 177 17.59 -15.93 2.71
CA ALA A 177 18.19 -14.89 3.54
C ALA A 177 17.31 -13.63 3.60
N ALA A 178 16.74 -13.21 2.47
CA ALA A 178 15.85 -12.06 2.38
C ALA A 178 14.56 -12.25 3.19
N ALA A 179 13.89 -13.40 3.07
CA ALA A 179 12.69 -13.74 3.81
C ALA A 179 12.95 -13.78 5.33
N TYR A 180 14.03 -14.42 5.76
CA TYR A 180 14.44 -14.45 7.18
C TYR A 180 14.72 -13.04 7.71
N HIS A 181 15.45 -12.22 6.97
CA HIS A 181 15.77 -10.85 7.35
C HIS A 181 14.51 -10.00 7.52
N MET A 182 13.60 -10.06 6.54
CA MET A 182 12.33 -9.32 6.56
C MET A 182 11.46 -9.74 7.76
N ALA A 183 11.27 -11.04 7.99
CA ALA A 183 10.50 -11.54 9.14
C ALA A 183 11.06 -11.01 10.47
N ARG A 184 12.38 -11.10 10.64
CA ARG A 184 13.07 -10.63 11.85
C ARG A 184 12.90 -9.13 12.06
N GLU A 185 13.04 -8.32 11.01
CA GLU A 185 12.87 -6.87 11.10
C GLU A 185 11.46 -6.48 11.47
N LEU A 186 10.47 -6.98 10.73
CA LEU A 186 9.07 -6.63 10.92
C LEU A 186 8.55 -7.07 12.29
N TYR A 187 8.90 -8.27 12.72
CA TYR A 187 8.52 -8.77 14.05
C TYR A 187 9.14 -7.93 15.17
N ASN A 188 10.46 -7.74 15.16
CA ASN A 188 11.15 -7.07 16.26
C ASN A 188 10.92 -5.55 16.31
N LYS A 189 10.81 -4.90 15.15
CA LYS A 189 10.69 -3.44 15.08
C LYS A 189 9.24 -2.97 15.17
N TYR A 190 8.29 -3.73 14.59
CA TYR A 190 6.92 -3.26 14.36
C TYR A 190 5.82 -4.19 14.87
N ASN A 191 6.16 -5.24 15.62
CA ASN A 191 5.20 -6.20 16.18
C ASN A 191 4.35 -6.91 15.11
N VAL A 192 4.92 -7.17 13.93
CA VAL A 192 4.24 -7.90 12.85
C VAL A 192 4.50 -9.39 13.02
N GLY A 193 3.45 -10.17 13.27
CA GLY A 193 3.53 -11.62 13.49
C GLY A 193 3.01 -12.46 12.33
N MET A 194 2.38 -11.84 11.33
CA MET A 194 1.97 -12.52 10.10
C MET A 194 2.28 -11.62 8.90
N ILE A 195 2.84 -12.22 7.84
CA ILE A 195 3.21 -11.51 6.61
C ILE A 195 2.52 -12.16 5.42
N ARG A 196 1.83 -11.36 4.57
CA ARG A 196 1.41 -11.76 3.22
C ARG A 196 2.38 -11.20 2.22
N LEU A 197 3.35 -12.01 1.81
CA LEU A 197 4.43 -11.57 0.95
C LEU A 197 4.05 -11.61 -0.52
N LYS A 198 4.12 -10.48 -1.18
CA LYS A 198 3.98 -10.30 -2.62
C LYS A 198 5.35 -10.45 -3.28
N PHE A 199 5.47 -11.29 -4.32
CA PHE A 199 6.73 -11.50 -5.03
C PHE A 199 6.51 -11.91 -6.47
N THR A 200 7.50 -11.69 -7.32
CA THR A 200 7.47 -12.15 -8.72
C THR A 200 7.90 -13.60 -8.78
N LEU A 201 7.05 -14.45 -9.33
CA LEU A 201 7.31 -15.90 -9.47
C LEU A 201 8.43 -16.18 -10.48
N SER A 202 8.36 -15.55 -11.66
CA SER A 202 9.37 -15.68 -12.70
C SER A 202 9.82 -14.31 -13.17
N ARG A 203 11.13 -14.15 -13.41
CA ARG A 203 11.74 -12.87 -13.85
C ARG A 203 12.08 -12.84 -15.33
N ALA A 204 11.94 -13.94 -16.04
CA ALA A 204 12.45 -14.16 -17.39
C ALA A 204 11.79 -13.29 -18.48
N THR A 205 10.91 -12.35 -18.14
CA THR A 205 10.06 -11.64 -19.10
C THR A 205 10.44 -10.18 -19.36
N GLN A 206 11.49 -9.65 -18.70
CA GLN A 206 11.94 -8.27 -18.94
C GLN A 206 13.31 -8.26 -19.59
N SER A 207 13.44 -7.61 -20.74
CA SER A 207 14.70 -7.46 -21.46
C SER A 207 15.86 -6.86 -20.64
N SER A 208 15.54 -6.09 -19.58
CA SER A 208 16.51 -5.56 -18.63
C SER A 208 16.98 -6.59 -17.60
N ASP A 209 16.18 -7.62 -17.32
CA ASP A 209 16.50 -8.65 -16.33
C ASP A 209 17.31 -9.81 -16.96
N GLU A 210 17.25 -9.99 -18.28
CA GLU A 210 18.01 -11.02 -19.04
C GLU A 210 19.52 -10.87 -18.93
N GLN A 211 20.00 -9.69 -18.53
CA GLN A 211 21.43 -9.37 -18.42
C GLN A 211 22.00 -9.53 -17.00
N ILE A 212 21.18 -9.88 -16.02
CA ILE A 212 21.64 -10.07 -14.65
C ILE A 212 22.28 -11.46 -14.50
N PRO A 213 23.58 -11.55 -14.20
CA PRO A 213 24.27 -12.83 -14.07
C PRO A 213 23.62 -13.74 -13.02
N GLY A 214 23.42 -15.00 -13.35
CA GLY A 214 22.80 -16.01 -12.50
C GLY A 214 21.27 -16.04 -12.53
N LEU A 215 20.62 -15.02 -13.07
CA LEU A 215 19.16 -14.96 -13.13
C LEU A 215 18.57 -16.01 -14.10
N GLU A 216 19.29 -16.38 -15.14
CA GLU A 216 18.92 -17.43 -16.10
C GLU A 216 18.80 -18.82 -15.48
N ASN A 217 19.46 -19.04 -14.34
CA ASN A 217 19.43 -20.32 -13.62
C ASN A 217 18.39 -20.35 -12.50
N LEU A 218 17.74 -19.22 -12.19
CA LEU A 218 16.76 -19.11 -11.11
C LEU A 218 15.40 -19.63 -11.59
N THR A 219 14.91 -20.70 -10.96
CA THR A 219 13.61 -21.28 -11.25
C THR A 219 12.51 -20.74 -10.33
N GLU A 220 11.25 -20.93 -10.71
CA GLU A 220 10.09 -20.64 -9.84
C GLU A 220 10.14 -21.47 -8.54
N GLU A 221 10.64 -22.70 -8.64
CA GLU A 221 10.86 -23.59 -7.49
C GLU A 221 11.88 -22.99 -6.52
N ASP A 222 13.01 -22.49 -7.00
CA ASP A 222 14.05 -21.88 -6.17
C ASP A 222 13.53 -20.65 -5.43
N VAL A 223 12.73 -19.81 -6.10
CA VAL A 223 12.12 -18.63 -5.48
C VAL A 223 11.17 -19.04 -4.34
N VAL A 224 10.22 -19.94 -4.63
CA VAL A 224 9.20 -20.35 -3.65
C VAL A 224 9.83 -21.08 -2.47
N LEU A 225 10.69 -22.06 -2.74
CA LEU A 225 11.35 -22.84 -1.68
C LEU A 225 12.33 -21.97 -0.88
N GLY A 226 13.04 -21.04 -1.53
CA GLY A 226 13.90 -20.10 -0.82
C GLY A 226 13.13 -19.24 0.16
N LEU A 227 12.05 -18.59 -0.27
CA LEU A 227 11.19 -17.78 0.59
C LEU A 227 10.59 -18.62 1.74
N TYR A 228 10.09 -19.81 1.43
CA TYR A 228 9.57 -20.74 2.43
C TYR A 228 10.63 -21.10 3.47
N ASP A 229 11.81 -21.53 3.05
CA ASP A 229 12.90 -21.94 3.94
C ASP A 229 13.32 -20.80 4.88
N GLY A 230 13.41 -19.56 4.37
CA GLY A 230 13.75 -18.39 5.16
C GLY A 230 12.71 -18.05 6.22
N PHE A 231 11.43 -18.00 5.85
CA PHE A 231 10.36 -17.76 6.82
C PHE A 231 10.22 -18.90 7.83
N MET A 232 10.35 -20.15 7.41
CA MET A 232 10.33 -21.31 8.32
C MET A 232 11.50 -21.32 9.29
N ALA A 233 12.69 -20.87 8.86
CA ALA A 233 13.83 -20.71 9.75
C ALA A 233 13.58 -19.65 10.84
N PHE A 234 12.83 -18.58 10.52
CA PHE A 234 12.38 -17.60 11.51
C PHE A 234 11.27 -18.16 12.40
N LYS A 235 10.25 -18.80 11.83
CA LYS A 235 9.13 -19.41 12.56
C LYS A 235 9.58 -20.45 13.58
N LYS A 236 10.65 -21.21 13.30
CA LYS A 236 11.26 -22.12 14.28
C LYS A 236 11.79 -21.43 15.53
N LYS A 237 12.19 -20.15 15.42
CA LYS A 237 12.65 -19.33 16.56
C LYS A 237 11.52 -18.57 17.23
N VAL A 238 10.48 -18.24 16.49
CA VAL A 238 9.31 -17.47 16.91
C VAL A 238 8.06 -18.23 16.45
N PRO A 239 7.58 -19.21 17.23
CA PRO A 239 6.49 -20.12 16.80
C PRO A 239 5.16 -19.42 16.49
N GLU A 240 4.89 -18.26 17.08
CA GLU A 240 3.70 -17.44 16.82
C GLU A 240 3.78 -16.65 15.50
N PHE A 241 4.94 -16.59 14.85
CA PHE A 241 5.09 -15.98 13.54
C PHE A 241 4.46 -16.87 12.45
N ASP A 242 3.79 -16.24 11.48
CA ASP A 242 3.23 -16.94 10.32
C ASP A 242 3.41 -16.15 9.02
N PHE A 243 3.14 -16.78 7.88
CA PHE A 243 3.28 -16.13 6.59
C PHE A 243 2.41 -16.77 5.51
N VAL A 244 2.12 -16.01 4.47
CA VAL A 244 1.53 -16.47 3.21
C VAL A 244 2.41 -15.98 2.06
N LEU A 245 2.71 -16.86 1.13
CA LEU A 245 3.40 -16.55 -0.12
C LEU A 245 2.35 -16.26 -1.19
N SER A 246 2.37 -15.03 -1.72
CA SER A 246 1.42 -14.54 -2.70
C SER A 246 2.16 -14.16 -4.00
N PRO A 247 2.40 -15.10 -4.92
CA PRO A 247 3.01 -14.81 -6.20
C PRO A 247 2.15 -13.84 -7.01
N CYS A 248 2.80 -12.85 -7.65
CA CYS A 248 2.17 -11.77 -8.38
C CYS A 248 2.20 -12.01 -9.88
N PHE A 249 1.06 -11.86 -10.53
CA PHE A 249 0.92 -11.89 -11.98
C PHE A 249 0.78 -10.46 -12.52
N ARG A 250 1.49 -10.17 -13.61
CA ARG A 250 1.35 -8.88 -14.31
C ARG A 250 0.00 -8.83 -15.03
N LYS A 251 -0.68 -7.67 -14.96
CA LYS A 251 -2.01 -7.46 -15.58
C LYS A 251 -1.93 -7.05 -17.05
N GLU A 252 -0.88 -6.34 -17.44
CA GLU A 252 -0.74 -5.74 -18.76
C GLU A 252 -0.84 -6.81 -19.88
N GLU A 253 -1.55 -6.47 -20.97
CA GLU A 253 -1.83 -7.40 -22.07
C GLU A 253 -0.58 -7.81 -22.84
N ASP A 254 0.37 -6.90 -23.01
CA ASP A 254 1.63 -7.06 -23.70
C ASP A 254 2.75 -7.66 -22.83
N PHE A 255 2.49 -7.83 -21.53
CA PHE A 255 3.47 -8.38 -20.62
C PHE A 255 3.41 -9.91 -20.56
N PHE A 256 4.11 -10.55 -21.48
CA PHE A 256 4.32 -12.00 -21.54
C PHE A 256 5.61 -12.33 -22.30
N ASP A 257 6.17 -13.52 -22.08
CA ASP A 257 7.35 -13.99 -22.78
C ASP A 257 6.98 -14.41 -24.21
N ALA A 258 7.12 -13.48 -25.15
CA ALA A 258 6.80 -13.69 -26.57
C ALA A 258 7.75 -14.68 -27.27
N THR A 259 8.87 -15.07 -26.64
CA THR A 259 9.77 -16.08 -27.17
C THR A 259 9.24 -17.50 -26.97
N LYS A 260 8.46 -17.70 -25.91
CA LYS A 260 7.91 -19.00 -25.50
C LYS A 260 6.41 -19.16 -25.73
N PHE A 261 5.66 -18.04 -25.65
CA PHE A 261 4.19 -18.05 -25.68
C PHE A 261 3.67 -17.13 -26.80
N LYS A 262 2.53 -17.50 -27.39
CA LYS A 262 1.89 -16.68 -28.43
C LYS A 262 0.98 -15.60 -27.84
N THR A 263 0.47 -15.81 -26.62
CA THR A 263 -0.50 -14.91 -26.00
C THR A 263 -0.25 -14.76 -24.50
N LYS A 264 -0.72 -13.66 -23.95
CA LYS A 264 -0.78 -13.42 -22.50
C LYS A 264 -1.50 -14.56 -21.76
N LYS A 265 -2.60 -15.06 -22.33
CA LYS A 265 -3.38 -16.16 -21.76
C LYS A 265 -2.57 -17.44 -21.62
N GLU A 266 -1.80 -17.81 -22.65
CA GLU A 266 -0.94 -19.02 -22.60
C GLU A 266 0.13 -18.89 -21.52
N HIS A 267 0.83 -17.73 -21.48
CA HIS A 267 1.84 -17.48 -20.46
C HIS A 267 1.25 -17.53 -19.04
N PHE A 268 0.10 -16.88 -18.82
CA PHE A 268 -0.56 -16.90 -17.50
C PHE A 268 -0.98 -18.30 -17.08
N LEU A 269 -1.56 -19.09 -17.99
CA LEU A 269 -1.92 -20.49 -17.70
C LEU A 269 -0.69 -21.32 -17.34
N HIS A 270 0.42 -21.14 -18.05
CA HIS A 270 1.68 -21.79 -17.71
C HIS A 270 2.17 -21.45 -16.30
N GLN A 271 2.12 -20.16 -15.90
CA GLN A 271 2.47 -19.74 -14.55
C GLN A 271 1.55 -20.35 -13.49
N VAL A 272 0.25 -20.45 -13.78
CA VAL A 272 -0.73 -21.15 -12.89
C VAL A 272 -0.39 -22.62 -12.76
N ASP A 273 -0.05 -23.30 -13.88
CA ASP A 273 0.30 -24.72 -13.86
C ASP A 273 1.58 -24.97 -13.06
N ALA A 274 2.61 -24.11 -13.22
CA ALA A 274 3.84 -24.18 -12.44
C ALA A 274 3.59 -24.10 -10.92
N ILE A 275 2.68 -23.22 -10.47
CA ILE A 275 2.29 -23.15 -9.05
C ILE A 275 1.63 -24.46 -8.59
N LEU A 276 0.71 -25.01 -9.38
CA LEU A 276 0.00 -26.24 -9.03
C LEU A 276 0.92 -27.46 -9.01
N GLU A 277 1.87 -27.54 -9.96
CA GLU A 277 2.90 -28.59 -9.99
C GLU A 277 3.83 -28.52 -8.76
N LEU A 278 4.19 -27.29 -8.32
CA LEU A 278 4.94 -27.10 -7.07
C LEU A 278 4.19 -27.66 -5.85
N LEU A 279 2.89 -27.44 -5.76
CA LEU A 279 2.07 -27.97 -4.66
C LEU A 279 1.91 -29.50 -4.71
N GLU A 280 1.85 -30.07 -5.90
CA GLU A 280 1.85 -31.53 -6.06
C GLU A 280 3.21 -32.14 -5.65
N LYS A 281 4.31 -31.48 -6.04
CA LYS A 281 5.66 -31.91 -5.69
C LYS A 281 6.00 -31.70 -4.21
N TYR A 282 5.49 -30.61 -3.63
CA TYR A 282 5.78 -30.18 -2.26
C TYR A 282 4.49 -29.91 -1.45
N PRO A 283 3.74 -30.93 -1.02
CA PRO A 283 2.46 -30.76 -0.32
C PRO A 283 2.53 -29.93 0.97
N PHE A 284 3.70 -29.81 1.60
CA PHE A 284 3.90 -28.97 2.78
C PHE A 284 3.77 -27.45 2.49
N LEU A 285 3.81 -27.03 1.23
CA LEU A 285 3.58 -25.65 0.82
C LEU A 285 2.09 -25.25 0.87
N ASN A 286 1.15 -26.19 0.84
CA ASN A 286 -0.29 -25.89 0.76
C ASN A 286 -0.79 -24.85 1.77
N PRO A 287 -0.37 -24.83 3.06
CA PRO A 287 -0.82 -23.81 4.01
C PRO A 287 -0.24 -22.41 3.75
N TYR A 288 0.85 -22.33 3.00
CA TYR A 288 1.63 -21.10 2.81
C TYR A 288 1.53 -20.54 1.40
N LEU A 289 1.43 -21.36 0.37
CA LEU A 289 1.25 -20.99 -1.03
C LEU A 289 -0.21 -21.24 -1.43
N CYS A 290 -1.11 -20.44 -0.88
CA CYS A 290 -2.56 -20.59 -1.02
C CYS A 290 -3.25 -19.31 -1.51
N GLU A 291 -2.48 -18.33 -1.94
CA GLU A 291 -2.94 -17.02 -2.38
C GLU A 291 -2.14 -16.58 -3.60
N VAL A 292 -2.75 -15.81 -4.47
CA VAL A 292 -2.09 -15.13 -5.60
C VAL A 292 -2.57 -13.70 -5.70
N ASP A 293 -1.79 -12.84 -6.40
CA ASP A 293 -2.14 -11.44 -6.61
C ASP A 293 -1.91 -11.01 -8.05
N THR A 294 -2.45 -9.87 -8.43
CA THR A 294 -2.19 -9.23 -9.73
C THR A 294 -1.61 -7.85 -9.53
N VAL A 295 -0.54 -7.54 -10.26
CA VAL A 295 0.20 -6.27 -10.18
C VAL A 295 0.38 -5.63 -11.56
N GLY A 296 0.92 -4.43 -11.59
CA GLY A 296 1.24 -3.71 -12.82
C GLY A 296 0.24 -2.61 -13.16
N SER A 297 0.46 -1.89 -14.27
CA SER A 297 -0.37 -0.78 -14.67
C SER A 297 -1.78 -1.22 -15.02
N GLU A 298 -2.78 -0.51 -14.46
CA GLU A 298 -4.20 -0.79 -14.73
C GLU A 298 -4.89 0.31 -15.55
N LYS A 299 -4.19 1.40 -15.87
CA LYS A 299 -4.77 2.62 -16.43
C LYS A 299 -5.62 2.37 -17.69
N ASP A 300 -5.20 1.44 -18.55
CA ASP A 300 -5.91 1.07 -19.78
C ASP A 300 -6.68 -0.25 -19.66
N LEU A 301 -6.60 -0.94 -18.50
CA LEU A 301 -7.16 -2.28 -18.27
C LEU A 301 -8.54 -2.22 -17.60
N PHE A 302 -9.52 -1.60 -18.21
CA PHE A 302 -10.88 -1.46 -17.66
C PHE A 302 -11.96 -2.21 -18.46
N ARG A 303 -11.65 -2.72 -19.66
CA ARG A 303 -12.64 -3.42 -20.52
C ARG A 303 -12.70 -4.91 -20.16
N LYS A 304 -13.90 -5.49 -20.24
CA LYS A 304 -14.12 -6.92 -19.94
C LYS A 304 -13.19 -7.87 -20.72
N GLY A 305 -12.83 -7.53 -21.96
CA GLY A 305 -11.92 -8.32 -22.78
C GLY A 305 -10.55 -8.52 -22.15
N HIS A 306 -10.02 -7.49 -21.48
CA HIS A 306 -8.74 -7.57 -20.77
C HIS A 306 -8.79 -8.62 -19.64
N PHE A 307 -9.88 -8.63 -18.88
CA PHE A 307 -10.06 -9.58 -17.77
C PHE A 307 -10.29 -11.02 -18.24
N ALA A 308 -10.89 -11.20 -19.41
CA ALA A 308 -11.16 -12.52 -19.97
C ALA A 308 -9.89 -13.35 -20.23
N GLN A 309 -8.76 -12.71 -20.50
CA GLN A 309 -7.50 -13.38 -20.76
C GLN A 309 -6.98 -14.19 -19.55
N MET A 310 -7.21 -13.70 -18.33
CA MET A 310 -6.74 -14.34 -17.10
C MET A 310 -7.84 -15.15 -16.38
N GLN A 311 -9.09 -15.05 -16.80
CA GLN A 311 -10.24 -15.66 -16.12
C GLN A 311 -10.10 -17.18 -15.95
N GLN A 312 -9.62 -17.90 -16.96
CA GLN A 312 -9.51 -19.36 -16.93
C GLN A 312 -8.50 -19.82 -15.87
N GLY A 313 -7.35 -19.14 -15.76
CA GLY A 313 -6.34 -19.46 -14.77
C GLY A 313 -6.83 -19.20 -13.34
N PHE A 314 -7.50 -18.07 -13.10
CA PHE A 314 -8.08 -17.81 -11.79
C PHE A 314 -9.16 -18.80 -11.39
N ARG A 315 -10.02 -19.24 -12.31
CA ARG A 315 -10.96 -20.34 -12.04
C ARG A 315 -10.23 -21.62 -11.64
N LYS A 316 -9.13 -21.97 -12.32
CA LYS A 316 -8.32 -23.14 -11.99
C LYS A 316 -7.75 -23.03 -10.57
N LEU A 317 -7.22 -21.88 -10.19
CA LEU A 317 -6.72 -21.60 -8.85
C LEU A 317 -7.82 -21.68 -7.79
N HIS A 318 -8.99 -21.08 -8.03
CA HIS A 318 -10.14 -21.18 -7.11
C HIS A 318 -10.57 -22.64 -6.87
N PHE A 319 -10.63 -23.47 -7.91
CA PHE A 319 -10.94 -24.89 -7.75
C PHE A 319 -9.92 -25.66 -6.88
N LYS A 320 -8.72 -25.13 -6.76
CA LYS A 320 -7.66 -25.65 -5.89
C LYS A 320 -7.61 -24.96 -4.52
N GLY A 321 -8.56 -24.07 -4.23
CA GLY A 321 -8.70 -23.42 -2.93
C GLY A 321 -7.86 -22.16 -2.73
N PHE A 322 -7.30 -21.58 -3.79
CA PHE A 322 -6.56 -20.31 -3.73
C PHE A 322 -7.46 -19.12 -3.49
N SER A 323 -6.99 -18.19 -2.68
CA SER A 323 -7.52 -16.83 -2.60
C SER A 323 -6.92 -15.97 -3.71
N ILE A 324 -7.77 -15.22 -4.40
CA ILE A 324 -7.35 -14.29 -5.46
C ILE A 324 -7.38 -12.87 -4.93
N ARG A 325 -6.23 -12.24 -4.87
CA ARG A 325 -6.09 -10.82 -4.53
C ARG A 325 -5.82 -10.01 -5.80
N SER A 326 -6.08 -8.72 -5.77
CA SER A 326 -5.89 -7.92 -6.97
C SER A 326 -5.64 -6.45 -6.66
N HIS A 327 -4.56 -5.90 -7.22
CA HIS A 327 -4.30 -4.47 -7.26
C HIS A 327 -5.22 -3.82 -8.29
N HIS A 328 -6.28 -3.16 -7.84
CA HIS A 328 -7.16 -2.37 -8.69
C HIS A 328 -7.69 -1.14 -7.96
N GLY A 329 -8.06 -0.14 -8.74
CA GLY A 329 -8.50 1.13 -8.19
C GLY A 329 -7.38 1.94 -7.55
N GLU A 330 -6.13 1.64 -7.86
CA GLU A 330 -4.95 2.37 -7.43
C GLU A 330 -4.65 3.54 -8.36
N THR A 331 -4.59 3.27 -9.67
CA THR A 331 -4.29 4.24 -10.71
C THR A 331 -5.29 4.13 -11.85
N TRP A 332 -5.65 5.25 -12.46
CA TRP A 332 -6.62 5.28 -13.57
C TRP A 332 -6.42 6.47 -14.48
N HIS A 333 -6.98 6.39 -15.68
CA HIS A 333 -7.09 7.54 -16.57
C HIS A 333 -8.31 8.40 -16.28
N THR A 334 -9.45 7.78 -15.89
CA THR A 334 -10.64 8.45 -15.42
C THR A 334 -11.18 7.72 -14.20
N LEU A 335 -11.77 8.45 -13.25
CA LEU A 335 -12.28 7.85 -12.01
C LEU A 335 -13.31 6.76 -12.29
N LYS A 336 -14.20 6.98 -13.26
CA LYS A 336 -15.20 6.00 -13.68
C LYS A 336 -14.57 4.69 -14.17
N ARG A 337 -13.48 4.76 -14.94
CA ARG A 337 -12.76 3.56 -15.42
C ARG A 337 -12.02 2.84 -14.30
N GLY A 338 -11.51 3.56 -13.31
CA GLY A 338 -10.95 2.96 -12.10
C GLY A 338 -11.99 2.13 -11.35
N VAL A 339 -13.21 2.66 -11.17
CA VAL A 339 -14.34 1.91 -10.58
C VAL A 339 -14.71 0.70 -11.44
N GLN A 340 -14.74 0.86 -12.78
CA GLN A 340 -15.07 -0.21 -13.72
C GLN A 340 -14.04 -1.35 -13.70
N ALA A 341 -12.75 -1.02 -13.53
CA ALA A 341 -11.69 -2.03 -13.41
C ALA A 341 -11.90 -2.90 -12.17
N VAL A 342 -12.20 -2.29 -11.01
CA VAL A 342 -12.53 -3.02 -9.77
C VAL A 342 -13.78 -3.89 -9.98
N ASP A 343 -14.82 -3.35 -10.60
CA ASP A 343 -16.05 -4.10 -10.87
C ASP A 343 -15.80 -5.34 -11.75
N ASN A 344 -14.95 -5.22 -12.76
CA ASN A 344 -14.59 -6.35 -13.59
C ASN A 344 -13.72 -7.38 -12.84
N ALA A 345 -12.77 -6.96 -12.01
CA ALA A 345 -12.01 -7.87 -11.15
C ALA A 345 -12.94 -8.67 -10.22
N LEU A 346 -13.91 -7.98 -9.61
CA LEU A 346 -14.90 -8.58 -8.71
C LEU A 346 -15.81 -9.61 -9.41
N ASN A 347 -16.23 -9.34 -10.65
CA ASN A 347 -17.25 -10.15 -11.33
C ASN A 347 -16.67 -11.16 -12.33
N ILE A 348 -15.46 -10.94 -12.87
CA ILE A 348 -14.84 -11.82 -13.88
C ILE A 348 -13.78 -12.71 -13.24
N TRP A 349 -12.92 -12.14 -12.38
CA TRP A 349 -11.89 -12.91 -11.68
C TRP A 349 -12.38 -13.48 -10.35
N HIS A 350 -13.50 -12.95 -9.80
CA HIS A 350 -14.05 -13.34 -8.51
C HIS A 350 -13.03 -13.18 -7.38
N ILE A 351 -12.43 -12.00 -7.29
CA ILE A 351 -11.41 -11.70 -6.28
C ILE A 351 -11.96 -11.83 -4.86
N ASP A 352 -11.09 -12.29 -3.94
CA ASP A 352 -11.38 -12.43 -2.50
C ASP A 352 -10.91 -11.21 -1.70
N ALA A 353 -9.91 -10.47 -2.24
CA ALA A 353 -9.46 -9.21 -1.67
C ALA A 353 -9.04 -8.21 -2.76
N LEU A 354 -9.34 -6.96 -2.50
CA LEU A 354 -8.94 -5.81 -3.30
C LEU A 354 -7.81 -5.08 -2.60
N GLU A 355 -6.70 -4.89 -3.30
CA GLU A 355 -5.58 -4.06 -2.84
C GLU A 355 -5.77 -2.62 -3.31
N HIS A 356 -5.45 -1.64 -2.49
CA HIS A 356 -5.64 -0.19 -2.70
C HIS A 356 -7.10 0.27 -2.75
N GLY A 357 -7.83 -0.01 -3.80
CA GLY A 357 -9.26 0.29 -3.94
C GLY A 357 -9.64 1.78 -3.92
N LEU A 358 -8.70 2.71 -4.10
CA LEU A 358 -8.94 4.15 -3.99
C LEU A 358 -10.06 4.67 -4.88
N SER A 359 -10.19 4.14 -6.10
CA SER A 359 -11.26 4.55 -7.01
C SER A 359 -12.67 4.33 -6.43
N LEU A 360 -12.81 3.46 -5.41
CA LEU A 360 -14.06 3.23 -4.69
C LEU A 360 -14.28 4.17 -3.50
N GLY A 361 -13.29 4.99 -3.15
CA GLY A 361 -13.35 5.81 -1.95
C GLY A 361 -13.10 7.31 -2.18
N ILE A 362 -12.50 7.68 -3.30
CA ILE A 362 -12.34 9.08 -3.68
C ILE A 362 -13.72 9.72 -3.82
N ASN A 363 -13.93 10.86 -3.13
CA ASN A 363 -15.18 11.60 -3.21
C ASN A 363 -15.35 12.20 -4.63
N PRO A 364 -16.34 11.74 -5.44
CA PRO A 364 -16.47 12.19 -6.82
C PRO A 364 -16.84 13.68 -6.93
N ASN A 365 -17.60 14.21 -5.96
CA ASN A 365 -17.98 15.62 -5.97
C ASN A 365 -16.75 16.51 -5.80
N PHE A 366 -15.85 16.17 -4.88
CA PHE A 366 -14.60 16.89 -4.69
C PHE A 366 -13.66 16.71 -5.90
N TYR A 367 -13.51 15.48 -6.39
CA TYR A 367 -12.67 15.14 -7.55
C TYR A 367 -13.04 15.94 -8.80
N PHE A 368 -14.31 15.91 -9.21
CA PHE A 368 -14.79 16.65 -10.38
C PHE A 368 -14.88 18.17 -10.14
N HIS A 369 -15.04 18.62 -8.88
CA HIS A 369 -14.96 20.04 -8.57
C HIS A 369 -13.53 20.57 -8.75
N SER A 370 -12.54 19.82 -8.31
CA SER A 370 -11.11 20.18 -8.48
C SER A 370 -10.73 20.20 -9.96
N LEU A 371 -11.19 19.21 -10.75
CA LEU A 371 -11.04 19.22 -12.20
C LEU A 371 -11.68 20.46 -12.84
N TYR A 372 -12.91 20.76 -12.49
CA TYR A 372 -13.64 21.94 -12.97
C TYR A 372 -12.86 23.22 -12.70
N ARG A 373 -12.37 23.42 -11.47
CA ARG A 373 -11.62 24.62 -11.10
C ARG A 373 -10.35 24.79 -11.93
N ARG A 374 -9.57 23.72 -12.11
CA ARG A 374 -8.35 23.76 -12.97
C ARG A 374 -8.71 24.14 -14.39
N LEU A 375 -9.68 23.47 -14.99
CA LEU A 375 -10.10 23.70 -16.37
C LEU A 375 -10.65 25.11 -16.62
N ILE A 376 -11.39 25.68 -15.67
CA ILE A 376 -11.86 27.08 -15.79
C ILE A 376 -10.71 28.06 -15.73
N VAL A 377 -9.78 27.89 -14.79
CA VAL A 377 -8.59 28.76 -14.70
C VAL A 377 -7.75 28.68 -15.98
N ASP A 378 -7.55 27.49 -16.52
CA ASP A 378 -6.80 27.30 -17.77
C ASP A 378 -7.55 27.92 -18.98
N ASN A 379 -8.88 27.72 -19.07
CA ASN A 379 -9.70 28.32 -20.12
C ASN A 379 -9.72 29.86 -20.08
N GLU A 380 -9.74 30.46 -18.89
CA GLU A 380 -9.62 31.94 -18.73
C GLU A 380 -8.28 32.50 -19.23
N ARG A 381 -7.25 31.67 -19.23
CA ARG A 381 -5.91 32.01 -19.78
C ARG A 381 -5.77 31.64 -21.26
N GLY A 382 -6.81 31.12 -21.89
CA GLY A 382 -6.78 30.61 -23.27
C GLY A 382 -5.90 29.38 -23.44
N ALA A 383 -5.60 28.65 -22.35
CA ALA A 383 -4.79 27.45 -22.41
C ALA A 383 -5.59 26.28 -23.01
N LYS A 384 -4.93 25.52 -23.90
CA LYS A 384 -5.48 24.30 -24.50
C LYS A 384 -5.27 23.10 -23.59
N VAL A 385 -6.26 22.25 -23.47
CA VAL A 385 -6.08 20.98 -22.77
C VAL A 385 -5.25 20.04 -23.65
N LYS A 386 -4.12 19.59 -23.13
CA LYS A 386 -3.20 18.69 -23.86
C LYS A 386 -3.88 17.35 -24.15
N VAL A 387 -3.99 17.00 -25.44
CA VAL A 387 -4.54 15.71 -25.88
C VAL A 387 -3.78 14.56 -25.22
N GLY A 388 -4.52 13.60 -24.65
CA GLY A 388 -3.96 12.45 -23.94
C GLY A 388 -3.59 12.70 -22.48
N SER A 389 -3.66 13.94 -21.99
CA SER A 389 -3.51 14.23 -20.55
C SER A 389 -4.65 13.63 -19.72
N SER A 390 -4.46 13.55 -18.41
CA SER A 390 -5.51 13.08 -17.48
C SER A 390 -6.76 13.95 -17.59
N ASP A 391 -6.62 15.28 -17.62
CA ASP A 391 -7.74 16.21 -17.74
C ASP A 391 -8.48 16.03 -19.07
N TRP A 392 -7.75 15.81 -20.17
CA TRP A 392 -8.36 15.51 -21.48
C TRP A 392 -9.16 14.20 -21.43
N LYS A 393 -8.62 13.15 -20.83
CA LYS A 393 -9.29 11.85 -20.71
C LYS A 393 -10.56 11.95 -19.86
N GLU A 394 -10.51 12.69 -18.75
CA GLU A 394 -11.70 12.95 -17.92
C GLU A 394 -12.76 13.74 -18.70
N LEU A 395 -12.37 14.81 -19.40
CA LEU A 395 -13.30 15.56 -20.26
C LEU A 395 -13.98 14.67 -21.30
N MET A 396 -13.23 13.74 -21.90
CA MET A 396 -13.80 12.81 -22.90
C MET A 396 -14.75 11.77 -22.29
N ASP A 397 -14.61 11.45 -21.01
CA ASP A 397 -15.39 10.41 -20.32
C ASP A 397 -16.61 10.97 -19.54
N MET A 398 -16.70 12.31 -19.38
CA MET A 398 -17.83 12.97 -18.74
C MET A 398 -19.10 12.88 -19.58
N ASP A 399 -20.27 12.87 -18.93
CA ASP A 399 -21.59 12.83 -19.60
C ASP A 399 -22.02 14.23 -20.09
N TRP A 400 -21.51 14.63 -21.24
CA TRP A 400 -21.78 15.94 -21.84
C TRP A 400 -23.16 16.08 -22.46
N ARG A 401 -23.85 14.99 -22.83
CA ARG A 401 -25.15 15.01 -23.53
C ARG A 401 -25.15 16.02 -24.69
N GLU A 402 -26.06 17.01 -24.64
CA GLU A 402 -26.15 18.10 -25.63
C GLU A 402 -25.06 19.17 -25.52
N HIS A 403 -24.21 19.14 -24.48
CA HIS A 403 -23.23 20.19 -24.20
C HIS A 403 -21.80 19.90 -24.72
N THR A 404 -21.68 19.07 -25.77
CA THR A 404 -20.37 18.69 -26.35
C THR A 404 -19.56 19.88 -26.88
N SER A 405 -20.23 20.96 -27.31
CA SER A 405 -19.57 22.20 -27.73
C SER A 405 -18.75 22.86 -26.60
N ILE A 406 -19.19 22.76 -25.35
CA ILE A 406 -18.46 23.26 -24.17
C ILE A 406 -17.16 22.48 -24.00
N ARG A 407 -17.20 21.15 -24.12
CA ARG A 407 -16.02 20.29 -24.09
C ARG A 407 -15.00 20.69 -25.16
N GLU A 408 -15.47 20.90 -26.39
CA GLU A 408 -14.61 21.29 -27.51
C GLU A 408 -13.92 22.63 -27.26
N LYS A 409 -14.63 23.63 -26.73
CA LYS A 409 -14.06 24.92 -26.33
C LYS A 409 -13.01 24.78 -25.22
N LEU A 410 -13.28 23.95 -24.19
CA LEU A 410 -12.28 23.67 -23.15
C LEU A 410 -11.01 23.06 -23.74
N ILE A 411 -11.14 22.12 -24.68
CA ILE A 411 -10.00 21.46 -25.33
C ILE A 411 -9.23 22.45 -26.23
N SER A 412 -9.93 23.30 -27.00
CA SER A 412 -9.29 24.26 -27.91
C SER A 412 -8.73 25.50 -27.20
N GLY A 413 -9.13 25.76 -25.95
CA GLY A 413 -8.79 26.98 -25.22
C GLY A 413 -9.67 28.18 -25.60
N ASP A 414 -10.79 27.95 -26.33
CA ASP A 414 -11.73 29.01 -26.67
C ASP A 414 -12.52 29.44 -25.41
N PRO A 415 -12.72 30.74 -25.19
CA PRO A 415 -13.33 31.22 -23.96
C PRO A 415 -14.79 30.77 -23.83
N LEU A 416 -15.15 30.30 -22.63
CA LEU A 416 -16.53 29.94 -22.30
C LEU A 416 -17.34 31.18 -21.92
N LEU A 417 -18.59 31.23 -22.40
CA LEU A 417 -19.58 32.18 -21.93
C LEU A 417 -20.03 31.83 -20.51
N GLU A 418 -20.57 32.81 -19.78
CA GLU A 418 -21.06 32.59 -18.41
C GLU A 418 -22.21 31.55 -18.36
N SER A 419 -23.08 31.52 -19.39
CA SER A 419 -24.11 30.49 -19.53
C SER A 419 -23.52 29.10 -19.73
N GLU A 420 -22.43 28.97 -20.51
CA GLU A 420 -21.74 27.70 -20.75
C GLU A 420 -21.02 27.20 -19.50
N ARG A 421 -20.44 28.09 -18.69
CA ARG A 421 -19.86 27.76 -17.39
C ARG A 421 -20.92 27.17 -16.45
N ARG A 422 -22.12 27.73 -16.42
CA ARG A 422 -23.25 27.19 -15.63
C ARG A 422 -23.67 25.79 -16.09
N GLU A 423 -23.72 25.55 -17.40
CA GLU A 423 -24.01 24.20 -17.93
C GLU A 423 -22.87 23.23 -17.59
N PHE A 424 -21.61 23.64 -17.67
CA PHE A 424 -20.49 22.78 -17.23
C PHE A 424 -20.57 22.39 -15.75
N VAL A 425 -21.04 23.29 -14.87
CA VAL A 425 -21.31 22.95 -13.46
C VAL A 425 -22.34 21.83 -13.36
N LYS A 426 -23.41 21.84 -14.18
CA LYS A 426 -24.41 20.77 -14.19
C LYS A 426 -23.83 19.44 -14.70
N VAL A 427 -23.08 19.48 -15.80
CA VAL A 427 -22.37 18.29 -16.35
C VAL A 427 -21.47 17.66 -15.30
N LYS A 428 -20.64 18.49 -14.66
CA LYS A 428 -19.77 18.05 -13.55
C LYS A 428 -20.56 17.37 -12.44
N PHE A 429 -21.67 17.98 -12.00
CA PHE A 429 -22.49 17.43 -10.91
C PHE A 429 -23.14 16.10 -11.30
N HIS A 430 -23.68 15.99 -12.52
CA HIS A 430 -24.26 14.74 -13.01
C HIS A 430 -23.23 13.62 -13.13
N THR A 431 -22.06 13.92 -13.68
CA THR A 431 -20.94 12.96 -13.77
C THR A 431 -20.51 12.48 -12.38
N ALA A 432 -20.33 13.41 -11.44
CA ALA A 432 -19.94 13.06 -10.06
C ALA A 432 -20.95 12.11 -9.41
N ARG A 433 -22.26 12.41 -9.56
CA ARG A 433 -23.34 11.60 -9.01
C ARG A 433 -23.42 10.21 -9.66
N GLU A 434 -23.21 10.10 -10.95
CA GLU A 434 -23.16 8.81 -11.66
C GLU A 434 -22.02 7.94 -11.11
N VAL A 435 -20.82 8.51 -10.97
CA VAL A 435 -19.66 7.80 -10.44
C VAL A 435 -19.86 7.41 -8.96
N GLU A 436 -20.44 8.29 -8.14
CA GLU A 436 -20.77 8.00 -6.74
C GLU A 436 -21.73 6.80 -6.62
N HIS A 437 -22.80 6.77 -7.42
CA HIS A 437 -23.71 5.64 -7.45
C HIS A 437 -22.99 4.35 -7.86
N TYR A 438 -22.12 4.40 -8.87
CA TYR A 438 -21.37 3.24 -9.31
C TYR A 438 -20.38 2.74 -8.23
N GLN A 439 -19.69 3.64 -7.54
CA GLN A 439 -18.85 3.27 -6.38
C GLN A 439 -19.68 2.53 -5.31
N HIS A 440 -20.84 3.08 -4.93
CA HIS A 440 -21.73 2.47 -3.94
C HIS A 440 -22.22 1.08 -4.37
N ASP A 441 -22.56 0.90 -5.65
CA ASP A 441 -23.00 -0.40 -6.17
C ASP A 441 -21.87 -1.45 -6.11
N VAL A 442 -20.65 -1.07 -6.45
CA VAL A 442 -19.50 -1.98 -6.36
C VAL A 442 -19.18 -2.32 -4.90
N LEU A 443 -19.16 -1.32 -4.01
CA LEU A 443 -18.93 -1.53 -2.58
C LEU A 443 -19.97 -2.44 -1.94
N ASN A 444 -21.26 -2.24 -2.25
CA ASN A 444 -22.33 -3.09 -1.74
C ASN A 444 -22.16 -4.56 -2.21
N ARG A 445 -21.71 -4.77 -3.45
CA ARG A 445 -21.41 -6.11 -3.95
C ARG A 445 -20.20 -6.73 -3.28
N MET A 446 -19.14 -5.94 -2.98
CA MET A 446 -17.98 -6.39 -2.20
C MET A 446 -18.40 -6.84 -0.80
N ILE A 447 -19.20 -6.02 -0.10
CA ILE A 447 -19.72 -6.36 1.24
C ILE A 447 -20.53 -7.65 1.19
N HIS A 448 -21.46 -7.76 0.24
CA HIS A 448 -22.32 -8.93 0.08
C HIS A 448 -21.51 -10.21 -0.22
N LYS A 449 -20.46 -10.10 -1.02
CA LYS A 449 -19.56 -11.23 -1.35
C LYS A 449 -18.49 -11.49 -0.28
N GLY A 450 -18.36 -10.66 0.73
CA GLY A 450 -17.34 -10.77 1.78
C GLY A 450 -15.91 -10.48 1.31
N VAL A 451 -15.78 -9.73 0.19
CA VAL A 451 -14.46 -9.36 -0.38
C VAL A 451 -13.75 -8.37 0.54
N GLY A 452 -12.49 -8.66 0.90
CA GLY A 452 -11.66 -7.76 1.70
C GLY A 452 -11.17 -6.55 0.91
N LEU A 453 -10.84 -5.46 1.61
CA LEU A 453 -10.15 -4.29 1.04
C LEU A 453 -8.97 -3.93 1.92
N ILE A 454 -7.80 -3.79 1.30
CA ILE A 454 -6.55 -3.53 2.00
C ILE A 454 -6.15 -2.07 1.77
N ALA A 455 -6.09 -1.32 2.86
CA ALA A 455 -5.66 0.06 2.88
C ALA A 455 -4.13 0.17 2.89
N LEU A 456 -3.59 1.03 2.04
CA LEU A 456 -2.16 1.27 1.84
C LEU A 456 -1.88 2.77 1.85
N PRO A 457 -2.07 3.48 2.98
CA PRO A 457 -2.11 4.94 3.04
C PRO A 457 -0.89 5.63 2.44
N SER A 458 0.32 5.22 2.84
CA SER A 458 1.56 5.84 2.34
C SER A 458 1.80 5.55 0.86
N SER A 459 1.53 4.34 0.39
CA SER A 459 1.63 3.98 -1.01
C SER A 459 0.65 4.80 -1.85
N ASN A 460 -0.61 4.83 -1.42
CA ASN A 460 -1.66 5.55 -2.10
C ASN A 460 -1.34 7.05 -2.24
N ASN A 461 -0.80 7.68 -1.21
CA ASN A 461 -0.44 9.09 -1.26
C ASN A 461 0.78 9.37 -2.17
N LYS A 462 1.82 8.53 -2.10
CA LYS A 462 3.07 8.75 -2.82
C LYS A 462 3.05 8.30 -4.28
N LEU A 463 2.32 7.25 -4.60
CA LEU A 463 2.34 6.63 -5.94
C LEU A 463 1.16 7.05 -6.82
N THR A 464 0.13 7.66 -6.24
CA THR A 464 -1.04 8.11 -7.00
C THR A 464 -1.19 9.63 -6.92
N ASN A 465 -1.65 10.24 -8.01
CA ASN A 465 -2.01 11.66 -8.02
C ASN A 465 -3.50 11.87 -7.65
N SER A 466 -4.14 10.85 -7.10
CA SER A 466 -5.59 10.82 -6.92
C SER A 466 -6.06 11.53 -5.67
N PHE A 467 -5.19 11.64 -4.67
CA PHE A 467 -5.38 12.50 -3.51
C PHE A 467 -4.02 13.01 -3.02
N SER A 468 -3.99 14.26 -2.61
CA SER A 468 -2.77 14.94 -2.19
C SER A 468 -2.55 14.93 -0.68
N ASP A 469 -3.60 14.64 0.09
CA ASP A 469 -3.59 14.72 1.54
C ASP A 469 -4.08 13.41 2.18
N TYR A 470 -3.36 12.94 3.19
CA TYR A 470 -3.72 11.74 3.96
C TYR A 470 -5.09 11.84 4.64
N LYS A 471 -5.56 13.06 4.99
CA LYS A 471 -6.87 13.27 5.61
C LYS A 471 -8.04 12.84 4.71
N ASP A 472 -7.82 12.83 3.38
CA ASP A 472 -8.83 12.41 2.40
C ASP A 472 -8.86 10.89 2.19
N HIS A 473 -8.03 10.12 2.91
CA HIS A 473 -7.99 8.66 2.78
C HIS A 473 -9.32 8.03 3.24
N PRO A 474 -9.97 7.20 2.42
CA PRO A 474 -11.34 6.76 2.66
C PRO A 474 -11.52 5.64 3.70
N PHE A 475 -10.48 5.25 4.45
CA PHE A 475 -10.49 4.12 5.38
C PHE A 475 -11.67 4.13 6.36
N SER A 476 -11.88 5.25 7.06
CA SER A 476 -12.98 5.37 8.03
C SER A 476 -14.36 5.32 7.38
N TRP A 477 -14.47 5.81 6.16
CA TRP A 477 -15.71 5.71 5.40
C TRP A 477 -15.98 4.26 5.00
N TRP A 478 -14.97 3.52 4.53
CA TRP A 478 -15.08 2.09 4.24
C TRP A 478 -15.44 1.28 5.50
N GLU A 479 -14.83 1.60 6.66
CA GLU A 479 -15.14 0.96 7.95
C GLU A 479 -16.61 1.17 8.34
N LYS A 480 -17.11 2.40 8.23
CA LYS A 480 -18.51 2.74 8.50
C LYS A 480 -19.49 2.05 7.55
N LYS A 481 -19.08 1.76 6.32
CA LYS A 481 -19.87 0.98 5.34
C LYS A 481 -19.91 -0.51 5.64
N GLY A 482 -19.06 -1.01 6.51
CA GLY A 482 -19.00 -2.42 6.90
C GLY A 482 -18.15 -3.30 6.00
N LEU A 483 -17.20 -2.72 5.25
CA LEU A 483 -16.20 -3.48 4.49
C LEU A 483 -15.28 -4.27 5.44
N LYS A 484 -14.87 -5.45 4.99
CA LYS A 484 -13.80 -6.21 5.64
C LYS A 484 -12.47 -5.57 5.27
N LEU A 485 -11.85 -4.88 6.24
CA LEU A 485 -10.62 -4.11 6.00
C LEU A 485 -9.37 -4.85 6.47
N GLY A 486 -8.26 -4.56 5.81
CA GLY A 486 -6.90 -4.85 6.22
C GLY A 486 -6.00 -3.63 6.06
N VAL A 487 -4.78 -3.71 6.57
CA VAL A 487 -3.76 -2.66 6.43
C VAL A 487 -2.46 -3.30 5.95
N GLY A 488 -1.76 -2.63 5.06
CA GLY A 488 -0.44 -3.03 4.56
C GLY A 488 0.47 -1.84 4.33
N THR A 489 1.76 -2.12 4.14
CA THR A 489 2.81 -1.11 3.89
C THR A 489 3.21 -1.00 2.43
N ASP A 490 2.85 -1.97 1.59
CA ASP A 490 3.27 -2.11 0.19
C ASP A 490 4.80 -2.33 0.09
N ASN A 491 5.58 -1.29 0.09
CA ASN A 491 7.05 -1.30 -0.02
C ASN A 491 7.67 -0.43 1.09
N TYR A 492 7.73 -0.94 2.31
CA TYR A 492 8.00 -0.12 3.49
C TYR A 492 9.35 0.61 3.46
N ILE A 493 10.41 0.02 2.87
CA ILE A 493 11.72 0.69 2.73
C ILE A 493 11.65 1.76 1.63
N THR A 494 11.21 1.36 0.43
CA THR A 494 11.16 2.26 -0.72
C THR A 494 10.24 3.46 -0.49
N LEU A 495 9.11 3.24 0.18
CA LEU A 495 8.15 4.28 0.53
C LEU A 495 8.45 4.99 1.86
N ASN A 496 9.54 4.63 2.54
CA ASN A 496 9.93 5.20 3.83
C ASN A 496 8.78 5.24 4.83
N THR A 497 8.15 4.10 5.06
CA THR A 497 7.06 3.90 6.01
C THR A 497 7.28 2.65 6.84
N ASN A 498 6.37 2.30 7.73
CA ASN A 498 6.33 1.03 8.45
C ASN A 498 4.91 0.76 8.95
N TYR A 499 4.64 -0.48 9.36
CA TYR A 499 3.29 -0.92 9.70
C TYR A 499 2.63 -0.06 10.80
N ILE A 500 3.35 0.27 11.88
CA ILE A 500 2.81 1.12 12.96
C ILE A 500 2.55 2.55 12.45
N GLN A 501 3.41 3.06 11.57
CA GLN A 501 3.21 4.38 10.95
C GLN A 501 1.94 4.41 10.10
N GLU A 502 1.63 3.35 9.34
CA GLU A 502 0.36 3.24 8.61
C GLU A 502 -0.85 3.30 9.56
N LEU A 503 -0.78 2.60 10.70
CA LEU A 503 -1.82 2.67 11.74
C LEU A 503 -1.97 4.09 12.31
N LEU A 504 -0.86 4.79 12.56
CA LEU A 504 -0.89 6.17 13.06
C LEU A 504 -1.48 7.13 12.02
N ILE A 505 -1.11 6.99 10.75
CA ILE A 505 -1.68 7.80 9.66
C ILE A 505 -3.20 7.62 9.62
N LEU A 506 -3.70 6.39 9.62
CA LEU A 506 -5.15 6.12 9.63
C LEU A 506 -5.84 6.71 10.87
N LEU A 507 -5.19 6.62 12.02
CA LEU A 507 -5.73 7.17 13.26
C LEU A 507 -5.79 8.71 13.24
N PHE A 508 -4.80 9.38 12.64
CA PHE A 508 -4.77 10.85 12.53
C PHE A 508 -5.74 11.35 11.46
N THR A 509 -5.95 10.58 10.39
CA THR A 509 -6.90 10.91 9.32
C THR A 509 -8.34 11.07 9.84
N ASP A 510 -8.77 10.27 10.82
CA ASP A 510 -10.10 10.39 11.45
C ASP A 510 -10.00 10.31 12.98
N ALA A 511 -9.27 11.26 13.56
CA ALA A 511 -8.98 11.31 15.00
C ALA A 511 -10.24 11.39 15.89
N GLU A 512 -11.34 11.97 15.37
CA GLU A 512 -12.61 12.14 16.08
C GLU A 512 -13.45 10.86 16.14
N ASN A 513 -13.46 10.06 15.06
CA ASN A 513 -14.46 8.99 14.93
C ASN A 513 -13.85 7.59 14.92
N LEU A 514 -12.61 7.42 14.41
CA LEU A 514 -11.98 6.11 14.35
C LEU A 514 -11.58 5.63 15.73
N LYS A 515 -12.24 4.58 16.22
CA LYS A 515 -11.92 4.00 17.53
C LYS A 515 -10.62 3.20 17.44
N ILE A 516 -9.73 3.39 18.42
CA ILE A 516 -8.46 2.65 18.51
C ILE A 516 -8.71 1.13 18.53
N THR A 517 -9.75 0.66 19.23
CA THR A 517 -10.13 -0.77 19.21
C THR A 517 -10.51 -1.29 17.83
N LYS A 518 -11.17 -0.48 17.01
CA LYS A 518 -11.52 -0.86 15.63
C LYS A 518 -10.28 -1.02 14.78
N LEU A 519 -9.36 -0.08 14.87
CA LEU A 519 -8.08 -0.16 14.17
C LEU A 519 -7.26 -1.39 14.61
N LEU A 520 -7.20 -1.65 15.92
CA LEU A 520 -6.54 -2.86 16.45
C LEU A 520 -7.20 -4.16 15.96
N MET A 521 -8.54 -4.21 15.87
CA MET A 521 -9.25 -5.37 15.30
C MET A 521 -8.85 -5.62 13.85
N VAL A 522 -8.80 -4.57 13.04
CA VAL A 522 -8.35 -4.66 11.65
C VAL A 522 -6.90 -5.14 11.58
N ALA A 523 -6.01 -4.51 12.34
CA ALA A 523 -4.57 -4.78 12.32
C ALA A 523 -4.20 -6.19 12.82
N THR A 524 -4.98 -6.77 13.72
CA THR A 524 -4.73 -8.10 14.30
C THR A 524 -5.60 -9.21 13.72
N GLY A 525 -6.56 -8.87 12.85
CA GLY A 525 -7.57 -9.82 12.36
C GLY A 525 -8.51 -10.36 13.45
N GLU A 526 -8.54 -9.75 14.63
CA GLU A 526 -9.36 -10.21 15.75
C GLU A 526 -10.77 -9.62 15.69
N THR A 527 -11.77 -10.47 15.64
CA THR A 527 -13.17 -10.05 15.56
C THR A 527 -13.88 -10.01 16.92
N ARG A 528 -13.25 -10.53 17.99
CA ARG A 528 -13.84 -10.68 19.32
C ARG A 528 -13.46 -9.51 20.23
N ARG A 529 -14.35 -8.52 20.38
CA ARG A 529 -14.15 -7.36 21.28
C ARG A 529 -13.75 -7.73 22.72
N PRO A 530 -14.40 -8.71 23.40
CA PRO A 530 -14.02 -9.06 24.77
C PRO A 530 -12.56 -9.51 24.90
N TYR A 531 -12.04 -10.22 23.91
CA TYR A 531 -10.64 -10.64 23.88
C TYR A 531 -9.70 -9.44 23.73
N LEU A 532 -10.02 -8.51 22.85
CA LEU A 532 -9.23 -7.29 22.67
C LEU A 532 -9.18 -6.44 23.94
N SER A 533 -10.32 -6.32 24.65
CA SER A 533 -10.39 -5.64 25.96
C SER A 533 -9.50 -6.31 27.01
N GLN A 534 -9.42 -7.64 27.01
CA GLN A 534 -8.50 -8.38 27.89
C GLN A 534 -7.02 -8.10 27.54
N LEU A 535 -6.69 -7.98 26.26
CA LEU A 535 -5.33 -7.64 25.83
C LEU A 535 -4.94 -6.21 26.25
N LEU A 536 -5.82 -5.25 26.09
CA LEU A 536 -5.62 -3.88 26.57
C LEU A 536 -5.43 -3.84 28.09
N TRP A 537 -6.24 -4.60 28.83
CA TRP A 537 -6.10 -4.69 30.29
C TRP A 537 -4.75 -5.31 30.71
N LYS A 538 -4.26 -6.33 29.99
CA LYS A 538 -2.93 -6.93 30.26
C LYS A 538 -1.78 -5.93 30.05
N MET A 539 -1.88 -5.00 29.12
CA MET A 539 -0.86 -3.96 28.94
C MET A 539 -0.69 -3.10 30.19
N ARG A 540 -1.78 -2.82 30.91
CA ARG A 540 -1.78 -2.05 32.17
C ARG A 540 -0.98 -2.75 33.28
N GLY A 541 -1.09 -4.08 33.40
CA GLY A 541 -0.41 -4.86 34.44
C GLY A 541 1.10 -4.96 34.27
N HIS A 542 1.61 -4.89 33.07
CA HIS A 542 3.05 -4.93 32.79
C HIS A 542 3.75 -3.58 33.03
N SER A 543 2.97 -2.48 33.02
CA SER A 543 3.44 -1.13 33.32
C SER A 543 3.77 -0.94 34.81
N THR A 544 3.09 -1.66 35.71
CA THR A 544 3.24 -1.49 37.17
C THR A 544 4.36 -2.32 37.81
N HIS A 545 4.99 -3.26 37.07
CA HIS A 545 6.03 -4.16 37.60
C HIS A 545 7.49 -3.76 37.23
N LYS A 546 7.70 -2.58 36.65
CA LYS A 546 9.04 -2.05 36.32
C LYS A 546 9.36 -0.74 37.03
N SER A 547 8.72 -0.47 38.17
CA SER A 547 9.10 0.64 39.06
C SER A 547 10.04 0.19 40.16
#